data_3b1f857100dd825f16edde38883b5453
#
_entry.id   3b1f857100dd825f16edde38883b5453
#
_cell.length_a   1.000
_cell.length_b   1.000
_cell.length_c   1.000
_cell.angle_alpha   90.00
_cell.angle_beta   90.00
_cell.angle_gamma   90.00
#
_symmetry.space_group_name_H-M   'P 1'
#
loop_
_entity.id
_entity.type
_entity.pdbx_description
1 polymer ?
#
loop_
_entity_poly.entity_id
_entity_poly.type
_entity_poly.pdbx_seq_one_letter_code
_entity_poly.pdbx_strand_id
1 'polypeptide(L)'
;MCGIVGVVSHSPVNQLIYDALLLLQHRGQDAAGIATNSGNKFSMHKANGLVRDVFRTRNMRSLMGNAGIGQVRYPTAGSSSAEEAQPFYVNAPFGITLAHNGNLTNVEQLKIEMFKNDRRHINTDSDSEVLLNVLAHEMQEATTGYSLDPTSLFKTVAALHKRVRGSYAVVAQIAGHGLLAFRDPFGIRPLCIGFNDTEKGQEYVIASESVALEGLGFRFLRDVIPGEAIFIDMDGKLYNQQCAENPTMNPCAFEFVYLARPDSIIDGASVYATRLKMGEYLADKIKREFSHGEIDVVMPIPDSSRPAAMELALKLNLEYREGFIKNRYIGRTFLMPGQAIRRKSVRQKLNAIGSEFKGKNVLLVDDSIVRGTTSREIVQMARDSGAKRVIFASAAPPVKFPNVYGIDMPTRNELIAYGRSDEEVCREITADALVYQDIEALKRSISDVNPMLKNFEASCFDGVYVTGDISRDYLDRLESVRNDAKPENDDAVRSQLNLNLAHVD
;
A
#
# COMPACT_ATOMS: atom_id res chain seq x y z
N MET A 1 0.56 0.14 -4.08
CA MET A 1 0.70 -0.72 -2.89
C MET A 1 -0.31 -1.82 -2.94
N CYS A 2 0.05 -3.02 -2.45
CA CYS A 2 -0.81 -4.20 -2.52
C CYS A 2 -1.40 -4.56 -1.14
N GLY A 3 -2.47 -5.35 -1.13
CA GLY A 3 -2.97 -6.01 0.07
C GLY A 3 -2.84 -7.52 -0.10
N ILE A 4 -2.28 -8.21 0.88
CA ILE A 4 -2.11 -9.66 0.88
C ILE A 4 -2.82 -10.30 2.06
N VAL A 5 -3.24 -11.54 1.88
CA VAL A 5 -3.83 -12.38 2.92
C VAL A 5 -3.43 -13.83 2.73
N GLY A 6 -3.21 -14.53 3.83
CA GLY A 6 -3.01 -15.98 3.89
C GLY A 6 -3.88 -16.58 5.00
N VAL A 7 -4.51 -17.72 4.74
CA VAL A 7 -5.44 -18.38 5.66
C VAL A 7 -5.14 -19.87 5.76
N VAL A 8 -5.14 -20.40 6.98
CA VAL A 8 -5.19 -21.85 7.25
C VAL A 8 -6.37 -22.11 8.18
N SER A 9 -7.27 -23.00 7.78
CA SER A 9 -8.52 -23.28 8.47
C SER A 9 -8.88 -24.77 8.37
N HIS A 10 -9.76 -25.22 9.24
CA HIS A 10 -10.37 -26.56 9.17
C HIS A 10 -11.57 -26.65 8.21
N SER A 11 -11.90 -25.51 7.56
CA SER A 11 -13.00 -25.37 6.60
C SER A 11 -12.47 -24.74 5.30
N PRO A 12 -13.22 -24.80 4.18
CA PRO A 12 -12.81 -24.15 2.94
C PRO A 12 -12.58 -22.63 3.12
N VAL A 13 -11.39 -22.15 2.68
CA VAL A 13 -10.93 -20.78 2.93
C VAL A 13 -11.29 -19.77 1.86
N ASN A 14 -11.85 -20.21 0.73
CA ASN A 14 -12.11 -19.32 -0.41
C ASN A 14 -12.96 -18.09 -0.05
N GLN A 15 -14.03 -18.27 0.76
CA GLN A 15 -14.87 -17.14 1.19
C GLN A 15 -14.13 -16.22 2.15
N LEU A 16 -13.37 -16.76 3.12
CA LEU A 16 -12.57 -15.97 4.03
C LEU A 16 -11.56 -15.08 3.29
N ILE A 17 -10.87 -15.65 2.29
CA ILE A 17 -9.90 -14.88 1.48
C ILE A 17 -10.62 -13.80 0.65
N TYR A 18 -11.74 -14.13 0.02
CA TYR A 18 -12.54 -13.16 -0.73
C TYR A 18 -12.97 -11.99 0.14
N ASP A 19 -13.51 -12.25 1.33
CA ASP A 19 -13.96 -11.22 2.27
C ASP A 19 -12.78 -10.37 2.80
N ALA A 20 -11.65 -11.01 3.11
CA ALA A 20 -10.42 -10.29 3.47
C ALA A 20 -9.94 -9.36 2.36
N LEU A 21 -9.96 -9.81 1.10
CA LEU A 21 -9.55 -8.99 -0.04
C LEU A 21 -10.51 -7.81 -0.28
N LEU A 22 -11.81 -7.96 -0.01
CA LEU A 22 -12.77 -6.84 0.00
C LEU A 22 -12.41 -5.80 1.07
N LEU A 23 -12.05 -6.25 2.28
CA LEU A 23 -11.62 -5.36 3.36
C LEU A 23 -10.30 -4.65 3.02
N LEU A 24 -9.42 -5.28 2.23
CA LEU A 24 -8.15 -4.74 1.75
C LEU A 24 -8.23 -4.05 0.37
N GLN A 25 -9.43 -3.91 -0.23
CA GLN A 25 -9.59 -3.38 -1.59
C GLN A 25 -9.03 -1.95 -1.78
N HIS A 26 -8.96 -1.17 -0.71
CA HIS A 26 -8.37 0.17 -0.72
C HIS A 26 -6.86 0.15 -1.05
N ARG A 27 -6.17 -0.97 -0.79
CA ARG A 27 -4.73 -1.16 -1.07
C ARG A 27 -4.44 -1.48 -2.54
N GLY A 28 -5.40 -2.03 -3.28
CA GLY A 28 -5.22 -2.38 -4.68
C GLY A 28 -6.54 -2.50 -5.43
N GLN A 29 -6.61 -1.97 -6.66
CA GLN A 29 -7.83 -1.96 -7.48
C GLN A 29 -7.57 -2.34 -8.94
N ASP A 30 -6.33 -2.71 -9.28
CA ASP A 30 -5.90 -3.05 -10.65
C ASP A 30 -6.16 -4.52 -10.99
N ALA A 31 -5.81 -5.41 -10.09
CA ALA A 31 -6.02 -6.84 -10.24
C ALA A 31 -6.28 -7.49 -8.88
N ALA A 32 -6.89 -8.66 -8.90
CA ALA A 32 -7.08 -9.51 -7.74
C ALA A 32 -6.83 -10.98 -8.09
N GLY A 33 -6.31 -11.74 -7.12
CA GLY A 33 -6.06 -13.17 -7.30
C GLY A 33 -6.17 -13.93 -5.99
N ILE A 34 -6.61 -15.19 -6.10
CA ILE A 34 -6.71 -16.17 -5.02
C ILE A 34 -6.10 -17.48 -5.49
N ALA A 35 -5.27 -18.09 -4.65
CA ALA A 35 -4.84 -19.47 -4.78
C ALA A 35 -5.23 -20.24 -3.52
N THR A 36 -5.82 -21.43 -3.68
CA THR A 36 -6.18 -22.32 -2.58
C THR A 36 -5.50 -23.67 -2.73
N ASN A 37 -5.25 -24.33 -1.62
CA ASN A 37 -4.60 -25.62 -1.55
C ASN A 37 -5.55 -26.67 -0.95
N SER A 38 -5.77 -27.74 -1.71
CA SER A 38 -6.49 -28.94 -1.26
C SER A 38 -5.56 -30.14 -1.37
N GLY A 39 -5.04 -30.62 -0.24
CA GLY A 39 -3.99 -31.64 -0.23
C GLY A 39 -2.73 -31.13 -0.96
N ASN A 40 -2.34 -31.81 -2.05
CA ASN A 40 -1.15 -31.45 -2.84
C ASN A 40 -1.50 -30.68 -4.13
N LYS A 41 -2.73 -30.18 -4.26
CA LYS A 41 -3.19 -29.52 -5.50
C LYS A 41 -3.60 -28.08 -5.24
N PHE A 42 -3.05 -27.16 -6.05
CA PHE A 42 -3.50 -25.77 -6.09
C PHE A 42 -4.65 -25.57 -7.07
N SER A 43 -5.58 -24.71 -6.65
CA SER A 43 -6.57 -24.08 -7.52
C SER A 43 -6.33 -22.57 -7.47
N MET A 44 -6.24 -21.91 -8.64
CA MET A 44 -5.92 -20.50 -8.72
C MET A 44 -6.83 -19.79 -9.72
N HIS A 45 -7.28 -18.59 -9.35
CA HIS A 45 -7.94 -17.66 -10.26
C HIS A 45 -7.45 -16.24 -9.99
N LYS A 46 -7.08 -15.53 -11.05
CA LYS A 46 -6.61 -14.15 -10.99
C LYS A 46 -6.96 -13.41 -12.28
N ALA A 47 -7.28 -12.12 -12.18
CA ALA A 47 -7.58 -11.26 -13.31
C ALA A 47 -7.48 -9.79 -12.94
N ASN A 48 -7.49 -8.91 -13.94
CA ASN A 48 -7.61 -7.47 -13.73
C ASN A 48 -9.04 -7.12 -13.28
N GLY A 49 -9.14 -6.15 -12.37
CA GLY A 49 -10.40 -5.64 -11.83
C GLY A 49 -10.49 -5.69 -10.31
N LEU A 50 -11.62 -5.21 -9.79
CA LEU A 50 -11.92 -5.30 -8.37
C LEU A 50 -12.26 -6.73 -7.95
N VAL A 51 -12.09 -7.05 -6.68
CA VAL A 51 -12.37 -8.37 -6.11
C VAL A 51 -13.76 -8.89 -6.54
N ARG A 52 -14.80 -8.06 -6.41
CA ARG A 52 -16.19 -8.42 -6.79
C ARG A 52 -16.37 -8.69 -8.29
N ASP A 53 -15.53 -8.09 -9.14
CA ASP A 53 -15.63 -8.24 -10.60
C ASP A 53 -14.84 -9.45 -11.08
N VAL A 54 -13.72 -9.76 -10.43
CA VAL A 54 -12.84 -10.90 -10.74
C VAL A 54 -13.46 -12.22 -10.26
N PHE A 55 -13.99 -12.26 -9.01
CA PHE A 55 -14.48 -13.49 -8.41
C PHE A 55 -16.00 -13.59 -8.46
N ARG A 56 -16.48 -14.32 -9.46
CA ARG A 56 -17.89 -14.70 -9.60
C ARG A 56 -18.13 -16.08 -8.99
N THR A 57 -19.38 -16.45 -8.75
CA THR A 57 -19.77 -17.72 -8.13
C THR A 57 -19.08 -18.95 -8.73
N ARG A 58 -18.92 -18.99 -10.07
CA ARG A 58 -18.22 -20.10 -10.75
C ARG A 58 -16.75 -20.20 -10.36
N ASN A 59 -16.07 -19.04 -10.22
CA ASN A 59 -14.66 -18.98 -9.84
C ASN A 59 -14.49 -19.42 -8.37
N MET A 60 -15.35 -18.93 -7.48
CA MET A 60 -15.32 -19.28 -6.06
C MET A 60 -15.54 -20.77 -5.83
N ARG A 61 -16.42 -21.43 -6.60
CA ARG A 61 -16.66 -22.87 -6.51
C ARG A 61 -15.46 -23.73 -6.93
N SER A 62 -14.56 -23.21 -7.75
CA SER A 62 -13.34 -23.93 -8.15
C SER A 62 -12.19 -23.76 -7.18
N LEU A 63 -12.25 -22.76 -6.30
CA LEU A 63 -11.20 -22.43 -5.33
C LEU A 63 -11.44 -23.17 -4.00
N MET A 64 -11.38 -24.50 -4.04
CA MET A 64 -11.57 -25.35 -2.87
C MET A 64 -10.24 -25.61 -2.17
N GLY A 65 -10.27 -25.70 -0.84
CA GLY A 65 -9.09 -26.01 -0.02
C GLY A 65 -9.18 -25.38 1.36
N ASN A 66 -8.39 -25.89 2.27
CA ASN A 66 -8.36 -25.50 3.68
C ASN A 66 -7.20 -24.54 4.01
N ALA A 67 -6.35 -24.27 3.04
CA ALA A 67 -5.35 -23.22 3.09
C ALA A 67 -5.40 -22.41 1.79
N GLY A 68 -5.07 -21.12 1.87
CA GLY A 68 -5.14 -20.26 0.69
C GLY A 68 -4.41 -18.93 0.92
N ILE A 69 -4.05 -18.30 -0.19
CA ILE A 69 -3.50 -16.93 -0.22
C ILE A 69 -4.26 -16.09 -1.23
N GLY A 70 -4.28 -14.79 -1.00
CA GLY A 70 -4.89 -13.83 -1.93
C GLY A 70 -4.17 -12.49 -1.95
N GLN A 71 -4.37 -11.76 -3.06
CA GLN A 71 -3.83 -10.42 -3.23
C GLN A 71 -4.82 -9.52 -3.95
N VAL A 72 -4.81 -8.23 -3.57
CA VAL A 72 -5.27 -7.10 -4.37
C VAL A 72 -4.06 -6.27 -4.79
N ARG A 73 -3.92 -6.06 -6.11
CA ARG A 73 -2.75 -5.43 -6.72
C ARG A 73 -2.99 -3.95 -6.96
N TYR A 74 -1.96 -3.16 -6.64
CA TYR A 74 -1.75 -1.82 -7.16
C TYR A 74 -0.42 -1.84 -7.93
N PRO A 75 -0.37 -1.46 -9.23
CA PRO A 75 0.86 -1.55 -10.01
C PRO A 75 1.89 -0.57 -9.46
N THR A 76 3.06 -1.09 -9.08
CA THR A 76 4.20 -0.30 -8.56
C THR A 76 5.41 -0.43 -9.47
N ALA A 77 5.56 -1.59 -10.08
CA ALA A 77 6.56 -1.92 -11.09
C ALA A 77 5.90 -2.81 -12.14
N GLY A 78 6.45 -2.85 -13.36
CA GLY A 78 5.93 -3.62 -14.46
C GLY A 78 4.71 -2.98 -15.16
N SER A 79 4.00 -3.77 -15.95
CA SER A 79 2.81 -3.37 -16.68
C SER A 79 1.52 -3.66 -15.90
N SER A 80 0.38 -3.10 -16.34
CA SER A 80 -0.94 -3.46 -15.83
C SER A 80 -1.51 -4.72 -16.52
N SER A 81 -0.64 -5.63 -17.00
CA SER A 81 -1.08 -6.86 -17.65
C SER A 81 -1.65 -7.86 -16.65
N ALA A 82 -2.60 -8.69 -17.09
CA ALA A 82 -3.19 -9.74 -16.27
C ALA A 82 -2.16 -10.82 -15.86
N GLU A 83 -1.05 -10.95 -16.59
CA GLU A 83 0.04 -11.87 -16.33
C GLU A 83 0.77 -11.54 -15.02
N GLU A 84 0.85 -10.25 -14.69
CA GLU A 84 1.47 -9.76 -13.46
C GLU A 84 0.55 -9.79 -12.23
N ALA A 85 -0.72 -10.17 -12.40
CA ALA A 85 -1.60 -10.41 -11.27
C ALA A 85 -1.06 -11.56 -10.42
N GLN A 86 -1.16 -11.42 -9.11
CA GLN A 86 -0.72 -12.42 -8.14
C GLN A 86 -1.92 -13.21 -7.61
N PRO A 87 -1.70 -14.43 -7.05
CA PRO A 87 -0.42 -15.08 -6.76
C PRO A 87 0.34 -15.60 -7.99
N PHE A 88 1.69 -15.68 -7.86
CA PHE A 88 2.54 -16.44 -8.78
C PHE A 88 2.71 -17.88 -8.34
N TYR A 89 3.12 -18.77 -9.27
CA TYR A 89 3.31 -20.19 -9.01
C TYR A 89 4.60 -20.72 -9.63
N VAL A 90 5.30 -21.57 -8.89
CA VAL A 90 6.39 -22.42 -9.39
C VAL A 90 6.15 -23.87 -8.96
N ASN A 91 6.53 -24.85 -9.82
CA ASN A 91 6.31 -26.26 -9.57
C ASN A 91 7.39 -26.94 -8.71
N ALA A 92 8.61 -26.40 -8.68
CA ALA A 92 9.72 -26.98 -7.96
C ALA A 92 10.25 -26.01 -6.89
N PRO A 93 10.78 -26.55 -5.74
CA PRO A 93 10.93 -27.97 -5.41
C PRO A 93 9.65 -28.69 -4.92
N PHE A 94 8.66 -27.98 -4.34
CA PHE A 94 7.47 -28.60 -3.71
C PHE A 94 6.13 -28.09 -4.28
N GLY A 95 6.16 -27.25 -5.30
CA GLY A 95 4.98 -26.47 -5.68
C GLY A 95 4.73 -25.33 -4.70
N ILE A 96 4.95 -24.09 -5.15
CA ILE A 96 4.84 -22.90 -4.31
C ILE A 96 3.98 -21.86 -5.00
N THR A 97 3.01 -21.30 -4.28
CA THR A 97 2.32 -20.07 -4.67
C THR A 97 2.72 -18.94 -3.75
N LEU A 98 2.87 -17.72 -4.27
CA LEU A 98 3.33 -16.56 -3.50
C LEU A 98 2.56 -15.31 -3.87
N ALA A 99 2.22 -14.53 -2.86
CA ALA A 99 1.74 -13.15 -2.96
C ALA A 99 2.62 -12.21 -2.13
N HIS A 100 2.92 -11.05 -2.69
CA HIS A 100 3.89 -10.09 -2.18
C HIS A 100 3.30 -8.68 -2.14
N ASN A 101 3.57 -7.96 -1.05
CA ASN A 101 3.37 -6.51 -0.92
C ASN A 101 4.72 -5.86 -0.65
N GLY A 102 5.18 -5.02 -1.55
CA GLY A 102 6.47 -4.34 -1.45
C GLY A 102 7.06 -4.02 -2.81
N ASN A 103 8.37 -3.87 -2.85
CA ASN A 103 9.15 -3.72 -4.08
C ASN A 103 10.62 -4.06 -3.82
N LEU A 104 11.21 -4.86 -4.69
CA LEU A 104 12.63 -5.21 -4.62
C LEU A 104 13.47 -4.15 -5.32
N THR A 105 14.60 -3.80 -4.72
CA THR A 105 15.52 -2.79 -5.26
C THR A 105 16.65 -3.37 -6.10
N ASN A 106 16.90 -4.68 -6.02
CA ASN A 106 17.98 -5.36 -6.75
C ASN A 106 17.50 -6.39 -7.77
N VAL A 107 16.31 -6.19 -8.36
CA VAL A 107 15.64 -7.12 -9.30
C VAL A 107 16.54 -7.51 -10.45
N GLU A 108 17.19 -6.54 -11.13
CA GLU A 108 18.02 -6.81 -12.30
C GLU A 108 19.26 -7.65 -11.95
N GLN A 109 19.87 -7.39 -10.80
CA GLN A 109 20.98 -8.21 -10.30
C GLN A 109 20.51 -9.65 -10.05
N LEU A 110 19.37 -9.82 -9.37
CA LEU A 110 18.80 -11.13 -9.09
C LEU A 110 18.43 -11.90 -10.36
N LYS A 111 17.85 -11.26 -11.37
CA LYS A 111 17.56 -11.88 -12.68
C LYS A 111 18.84 -12.45 -13.32
N ILE A 112 19.93 -11.68 -13.32
CA ILE A 112 21.22 -12.13 -13.89
C ILE A 112 21.79 -13.30 -13.10
N GLU A 113 21.77 -13.24 -11.76
CA GLU A 113 22.27 -14.32 -10.89
C GLU A 113 21.47 -15.60 -11.09
N MET A 114 20.13 -15.50 -11.10
CA MET A 114 19.24 -16.64 -11.27
C MET A 114 19.40 -17.30 -12.64
N PHE A 115 19.57 -16.52 -13.70
CA PHE A 115 19.82 -17.08 -15.04
C PHE A 115 21.16 -17.83 -15.09
N LYS A 116 22.22 -17.24 -14.55
CA LYS A 116 23.59 -17.80 -14.65
C LYS A 116 23.84 -18.98 -13.69
N ASN A 117 23.37 -18.84 -12.45
CA ASN A 117 23.72 -19.75 -11.37
C ASN A 117 22.59 -20.74 -11.08
N ASP A 118 21.36 -20.24 -10.94
CA ASP A 118 20.21 -21.02 -10.49
C ASP A 118 19.49 -21.70 -11.67
N ARG A 119 19.81 -21.31 -12.92
CA ARG A 119 19.19 -21.81 -14.18
C ARG A 119 17.69 -21.66 -14.20
N ARG A 120 17.19 -20.53 -13.67
CA ARG A 120 15.78 -20.18 -13.62
C ARG A 120 15.44 -19.09 -14.62
N HIS A 121 14.34 -19.26 -15.34
CA HIS A 121 13.79 -18.29 -16.27
C HIS A 121 12.70 -17.47 -15.59
N ILE A 122 12.70 -16.17 -15.82
CA ILE A 122 11.65 -15.24 -15.36
C ILE A 122 10.85 -14.82 -16.57
N ASN A 123 9.53 -14.95 -16.48
CA ASN A 123 8.64 -14.75 -17.62
C ASN A 123 7.98 -13.37 -17.64
N THR A 124 7.93 -12.66 -16.50
CA THR A 124 7.31 -11.34 -16.37
C THR A 124 8.32 -10.28 -15.88
N ASP A 125 7.90 -9.02 -15.88
CA ASP A 125 8.68 -7.93 -15.30
C ASP A 125 8.40 -7.73 -13.80
N SER A 126 7.56 -8.59 -13.21
CA SER A 126 7.21 -8.52 -11.80
C SER A 126 8.38 -8.95 -10.91
N ASP A 127 8.73 -8.10 -9.95
CA ASP A 127 9.66 -8.41 -8.87
C ASP A 127 9.19 -9.58 -7.99
N SER A 128 7.88 -9.80 -7.92
CA SER A 128 7.28 -10.89 -7.15
C SER A 128 7.55 -12.26 -7.76
N GLU A 129 7.66 -12.37 -9.10
CA GLU A 129 8.10 -13.60 -9.76
C GLU A 129 9.58 -13.89 -9.46
N VAL A 130 10.41 -12.84 -9.45
CA VAL A 130 11.82 -12.93 -9.05
C VAL A 130 11.93 -13.41 -7.61
N LEU A 131 11.18 -12.80 -6.68
CA LEU A 131 11.17 -13.18 -5.27
C LEU A 131 10.75 -14.64 -5.07
N LEU A 132 9.71 -15.11 -5.77
CA LEU A 132 9.24 -16.49 -5.72
C LEU A 132 10.33 -17.46 -6.20
N ASN A 133 11.03 -17.12 -7.27
CA ASN A 133 12.08 -17.99 -7.82
C ASN A 133 13.32 -18.02 -6.93
N VAL A 134 13.68 -16.91 -6.26
CA VAL A 134 14.72 -16.91 -5.21
C VAL A 134 14.28 -17.80 -4.04
N LEU A 135 13.04 -17.65 -3.54
CA LEU A 135 12.52 -18.51 -2.47
C LEU A 135 12.58 -20.00 -2.83
N ALA A 136 12.19 -20.34 -4.05
CA ALA A 136 12.20 -21.72 -4.54
C ALA A 136 13.62 -22.29 -4.66
N HIS A 137 14.60 -21.48 -5.10
CA HIS A 137 16.00 -21.88 -5.16
C HIS A 137 16.59 -22.12 -3.76
N GLU A 138 16.43 -21.16 -2.85
CA GLU A 138 16.91 -21.28 -1.48
C GLU A 138 16.24 -22.44 -0.73
N MET A 139 14.98 -22.74 -1.03
CA MET A 139 14.28 -23.89 -0.46
C MET A 139 14.87 -25.22 -0.97
N GLN A 140 15.23 -25.27 -2.24
CA GLN A 140 15.90 -26.44 -2.82
C GLN A 140 17.28 -26.69 -2.16
N GLU A 141 18.06 -25.63 -1.94
CA GLU A 141 19.37 -25.72 -1.30
C GLU A 141 19.29 -26.06 0.20
N ALA A 142 18.29 -25.53 0.90
CA ALA A 142 18.10 -25.78 2.33
C ALA A 142 17.51 -27.16 2.67
N THR A 143 16.94 -27.86 1.67
CA THR A 143 16.20 -29.11 1.90
C THR A 143 17.02 -30.32 1.48
N THR A 144 17.17 -31.30 2.36
CA THR A 144 17.79 -32.57 2.04
C THR A 144 16.73 -33.67 1.88
N GLY A 145 16.66 -34.28 0.71
CA GLY A 145 15.68 -35.33 0.40
C GLY A 145 14.30 -34.77 0.07
N TYR A 146 13.25 -35.49 0.47
CA TYR A 146 11.84 -35.20 0.13
C TYR A 146 11.04 -34.62 1.30
N SER A 147 11.66 -34.39 2.45
CA SER A 147 11.00 -33.89 3.65
C SER A 147 11.29 -32.41 3.84
N LEU A 148 10.23 -31.63 3.96
CA LEU A 148 10.28 -30.23 4.29
C LEU A 148 9.83 -30.05 5.73
N ASP A 149 10.70 -29.55 6.58
CA ASP A 149 10.45 -29.24 7.98
C ASP A 149 10.53 -27.73 8.25
N PRO A 150 9.99 -27.24 9.40
CA PRO A 150 10.06 -25.83 9.75
C PRO A 150 11.49 -25.26 9.79
N THR A 151 12.48 -26.06 10.20
CA THR A 151 13.87 -25.61 10.30
C THR A 151 14.45 -25.32 8.91
N SER A 152 14.18 -26.19 7.93
CA SER A 152 14.58 -25.99 6.53
C SER A 152 13.92 -24.76 5.94
N LEU A 153 12.63 -24.50 6.25
CA LEU A 153 11.92 -23.30 5.81
C LEU A 153 12.55 -22.02 6.38
N PHE A 154 12.89 -22.02 7.67
CA PHE A 154 13.53 -20.85 8.28
C PHE A 154 14.93 -20.60 7.76
N LYS A 155 15.71 -21.66 7.45
CA LYS A 155 17.00 -21.54 6.72
C LYS A 155 16.81 -20.95 5.32
N THR A 156 15.77 -21.37 4.61
CA THR A 156 15.38 -20.81 3.31
C THR A 156 15.17 -19.30 3.38
N VAL A 157 14.35 -18.83 4.35
CA VAL A 157 14.07 -17.41 4.51
C VAL A 157 15.32 -16.64 4.95
N ALA A 158 16.15 -17.21 5.83
CA ALA A 158 17.43 -16.60 6.23
C ALA A 158 18.40 -16.42 5.05
N ALA A 159 18.47 -17.39 4.15
CA ALA A 159 19.26 -17.29 2.92
C ALA A 159 18.67 -16.25 1.95
N LEU A 160 17.34 -16.23 1.79
CA LEU A 160 16.64 -15.23 0.98
C LEU A 160 16.93 -13.80 1.46
N HIS A 161 16.89 -13.54 2.77
CA HIS A 161 17.19 -12.21 3.34
C HIS A 161 18.61 -11.72 3.01
N LYS A 162 19.56 -12.63 2.76
CA LYS A 162 20.93 -12.26 2.35
C LYS A 162 21.02 -11.83 0.88
N ARG A 163 20.15 -12.37 0.03
CA ARG A 163 20.15 -12.09 -1.43
C ARG A 163 19.29 -10.91 -1.81
N VAL A 164 18.08 -10.84 -1.23
CA VAL A 164 17.05 -9.87 -1.62
C VAL A 164 17.22 -8.54 -0.90
N ARG A 165 17.07 -7.43 -1.64
CA ARG A 165 17.07 -6.06 -1.14
C ARG A 165 15.73 -5.39 -1.44
N GLY A 166 15.34 -4.41 -0.61
CA GLY A 166 14.10 -3.67 -0.76
C GLY A 166 13.12 -3.96 0.38
N SER A 167 11.83 -3.83 0.09
CA SER A 167 10.76 -4.10 1.05
C SER A 167 9.89 -5.26 0.59
N TYR A 168 9.53 -6.13 1.51
CA TYR A 168 8.62 -7.25 1.21
C TYR A 168 7.89 -7.79 2.45
N ALA A 169 6.57 -7.80 2.36
CA ALA A 169 5.71 -8.64 3.18
C ALA A 169 5.16 -9.74 2.27
N VAL A 170 5.29 -10.99 2.67
CA VAL A 170 5.05 -12.16 1.82
C VAL A 170 4.13 -13.15 2.52
N VAL A 171 3.21 -13.71 1.75
CA VAL A 171 2.48 -14.94 2.08
C VAL A 171 2.69 -15.95 0.94
N ALA A 172 3.10 -17.15 1.28
CA ALA A 172 3.35 -18.22 0.33
C ALA A 172 2.75 -19.53 0.82
N GLN A 173 2.22 -20.33 -0.10
CA GLN A 173 1.76 -21.68 0.21
C GLN A 173 2.70 -22.71 -0.41
N ILE A 174 2.95 -23.77 0.33
CA ILE A 174 3.73 -24.92 -0.11
C ILE A 174 2.78 -26.12 -0.15
N ALA A 175 2.65 -26.73 -1.34
CA ALA A 175 1.69 -27.80 -1.57
C ALA A 175 1.86 -28.95 -0.58
N GLY A 176 0.78 -29.30 0.12
CA GLY A 176 0.77 -30.38 1.12
C GLY A 176 1.49 -30.09 2.44
N HIS A 177 2.12 -28.91 2.60
CA HIS A 177 2.88 -28.57 3.80
C HIS A 177 2.26 -27.46 4.65
N GLY A 178 1.85 -26.34 4.06
CA GLY A 178 1.21 -25.25 4.81
C GLY A 178 1.44 -23.86 4.22
N LEU A 179 1.26 -22.87 5.10
CA LEU A 179 1.38 -21.44 4.82
C LEU A 179 2.67 -20.90 5.44
N LEU A 180 3.53 -20.31 4.62
CA LEU A 180 4.73 -19.57 5.02
C LEU A 180 4.46 -18.07 4.87
N ALA A 181 4.82 -17.28 5.87
CA ALA A 181 4.80 -15.82 5.78
C ALA A 181 6.08 -15.24 6.34
N PHE A 182 6.56 -14.14 5.77
CA PHE A 182 7.74 -13.46 6.26
C PHE A 182 7.75 -11.99 5.88
N ARG A 183 8.51 -11.20 6.65
CA ARG A 183 8.62 -9.76 6.51
C ARG A 183 10.08 -9.36 6.31
N ASP A 184 10.33 -8.32 5.52
CA ASP A 184 11.68 -7.81 5.26
C ASP A 184 12.42 -7.43 6.55
N PRO A 185 13.78 -7.41 6.55
CA PRO A 185 14.59 -7.14 7.74
C PRO A 185 14.42 -5.74 8.34
N PHE A 186 13.79 -4.80 7.62
CA PHE A 186 13.51 -3.45 8.10
C PHE A 186 12.07 -3.27 8.56
N GLY A 187 11.17 -4.23 8.27
CA GLY A 187 9.76 -4.16 8.61
C GLY A 187 9.03 -3.02 7.91
N ILE A 188 9.40 -2.70 6.66
CA ILE A 188 8.86 -1.55 5.93
C ILE A 188 7.37 -1.74 5.62
N ARG A 189 7.00 -2.90 5.05
CA ARG A 189 5.58 -3.20 4.78
C ARG A 189 4.93 -3.90 5.95
N PRO A 190 3.68 -3.54 6.29
CA PRO A 190 2.98 -4.16 7.40
C PRO A 190 2.58 -5.60 7.11
N LEU A 191 2.62 -6.43 8.14
CA LEU A 191 2.12 -7.80 8.14
C LEU A 191 1.73 -8.19 9.57
N CYS A 192 0.53 -8.71 9.75
CA CYS A 192 0.04 -9.13 11.06
C CYS A 192 -0.61 -10.51 10.99
N ILE A 193 -0.72 -11.17 12.14
CA ILE A 193 -1.32 -12.49 12.31
C ILE A 193 -2.45 -12.44 13.33
N GLY A 194 -3.53 -13.14 13.03
CA GLY A 194 -4.65 -13.39 13.92
C GLY A 194 -5.01 -14.86 13.97
N PHE A 195 -5.78 -15.23 14.95
CA PHE A 195 -6.20 -16.60 15.18
C PHE A 195 -7.66 -16.68 15.63
N ASN A 196 -8.24 -17.87 15.45
CA ASN A 196 -9.53 -18.23 15.99
C ASN A 196 -9.46 -19.63 16.59
N ASP A 197 -10.10 -19.83 17.74
CA ASP A 197 -10.20 -21.14 18.38
C ASP A 197 -11.51 -21.80 17.93
N THR A 198 -11.41 -22.98 17.33
CA THR A 198 -12.56 -23.78 16.91
C THR A 198 -12.57 -25.12 17.64
N GLU A 199 -13.69 -25.84 17.57
CA GLU A 199 -13.77 -27.20 18.11
C GLU A 199 -12.77 -28.18 17.48
N LYS A 200 -12.29 -27.87 16.25
CA LYS A 200 -11.33 -28.68 15.51
C LYS A 200 -9.87 -28.29 15.69
N GLY A 201 -9.61 -27.19 16.44
CA GLY A 201 -8.28 -26.63 16.64
C GLY A 201 -8.19 -25.16 16.27
N GLN A 202 -6.98 -24.63 16.28
CA GLN A 202 -6.73 -23.23 15.93
C GLN A 202 -6.70 -23.02 14.42
N GLU A 203 -7.27 -21.92 13.98
CA GLU A 203 -7.23 -21.40 12.64
C GLU A 203 -6.47 -20.08 12.61
N TYR A 204 -5.79 -19.77 11.52
CA TYR A 204 -4.95 -18.57 11.41
C TYR A 204 -5.21 -17.78 10.15
N VAL A 205 -5.12 -16.46 10.29
CA VAL A 205 -5.11 -15.50 9.19
C VAL A 205 -3.90 -14.60 9.33
N ILE A 206 -3.16 -14.41 8.23
CA ILE A 206 -2.07 -13.44 8.11
C ILE A 206 -2.49 -12.42 7.07
N ALA A 207 -2.37 -11.12 7.36
CA ALA A 207 -2.83 -10.06 6.46
C ALA A 207 -1.96 -8.81 6.53
N SER A 208 -2.08 -7.96 5.52
CA SER A 208 -1.41 -6.65 5.48
C SER A 208 -1.91 -5.68 6.56
N GLU A 209 -3.16 -5.80 7.02
CA GLU A 209 -3.75 -4.91 8.02
C GLU A 209 -4.65 -5.68 8.99
N SER A 210 -4.66 -5.25 10.27
CA SER A 210 -5.45 -5.87 11.34
C SER A 210 -6.96 -5.86 11.07
N VAL A 211 -7.46 -4.86 10.37
CA VAL A 211 -8.87 -4.76 9.97
C VAL A 211 -9.36 -5.97 9.17
N ALA A 212 -8.48 -6.63 8.41
CA ALA A 212 -8.85 -7.84 7.69
C ALA A 212 -9.06 -9.02 8.64
N LEU A 213 -8.28 -9.11 9.72
CA LEU A 213 -8.42 -10.14 10.75
C LEU A 213 -9.74 -9.98 11.50
N GLU A 214 -9.97 -8.79 12.04
CA GLU A 214 -11.15 -8.46 12.84
C GLU A 214 -12.45 -8.57 12.02
N GLY A 215 -12.43 -8.10 10.78
CA GLY A 215 -13.58 -8.18 9.87
C GLY A 215 -13.96 -9.61 9.48
N LEU A 216 -13.03 -10.57 9.60
CA LEU A 216 -13.28 -12.01 9.45
C LEU A 216 -13.65 -12.71 10.76
N GLY A 217 -13.68 -12.01 11.89
CA GLY A 217 -13.95 -12.57 13.21
C GLY A 217 -12.75 -13.24 13.87
N PHE A 218 -11.53 -13.02 13.36
CA PHE A 218 -10.30 -13.49 13.99
C PHE A 218 -9.80 -12.50 15.02
N ARG A 219 -9.24 -13.00 16.12
CA ARG A 219 -8.59 -12.19 17.14
C ARG A 219 -7.19 -11.82 16.68
N PHE A 220 -6.84 -10.54 16.75
CA PHE A 220 -5.47 -10.08 16.51
C PHE A 220 -4.52 -10.72 17.53
N LEU A 221 -3.49 -11.39 17.05
CA LEU A 221 -2.45 -11.98 17.89
C LEU A 221 -1.29 -10.99 18.07
N ARG A 222 -0.66 -10.59 16.96
CA ARG A 222 0.45 -9.63 16.93
C ARG A 222 0.83 -9.23 15.50
N ASP A 223 1.66 -8.23 15.38
CA ASP A 223 2.39 -7.95 14.14
C ASP A 223 3.53 -8.97 13.93
N VAL A 224 3.90 -9.21 12.67
CA VAL A 224 5.10 -9.96 12.30
C VAL A 224 6.29 -9.01 12.40
N ILE A 225 7.27 -9.35 13.20
CA ILE A 225 8.43 -8.47 13.43
C ILE A 225 9.38 -8.45 12.21
N PRO A 226 10.22 -7.41 12.06
CA PRO A 226 11.18 -7.33 10.96
C PRO A 226 12.07 -8.57 10.86
N GLY A 227 12.19 -9.15 9.66
CA GLY A 227 13.02 -10.33 9.40
C GLY A 227 12.48 -11.66 9.91
N GLU A 228 11.32 -11.66 10.55
CA GLU A 228 10.68 -12.89 11.05
C GLU A 228 10.01 -13.69 9.93
N ALA A 229 10.09 -15.00 10.04
CA ALA A 229 9.27 -15.94 9.30
C ALA A 229 8.31 -16.69 10.23
N ILE A 230 7.08 -16.91 9.73
CA ILE A 230 6.03 -17.70 10.37
C ILE A 230 5.67 -18.83 9.42
N PHE A 231 5.55 -20.04 9.95
CA PHE A 231 5.03 -21.19 9.23
C PHE A 231 3.85 -21.80 9.99
N ILE A 232 2.77 -22.06 9.30
CA ILE A 232 1.58 -22.74 9.83
C ILE A 232 1.39 -23.98 8.97
N ASP A 233 1.53 -25.15 9.59
CA ASP A 233 1.33 -26.42 8.89
C ASP A 233 -0.15 -26.70 8.61
N MET A 234 -0.43 -27.76 7.84
CA MET A 234 -1.80 -28.13 7.49
C MET A 234 -2.64 -28.62 8.67
N ASP A 235 -2.01 -28.97 9.79
CA ASP A 235 -2.67 -29.35 11.06
C ASP A 235 -2.98 -28.13 11.94
N GLY A 236 -2.61 -26.92 11.50
CA GLY A 236 -2.83 -25.67 12.23
C GLY A 236 -1.79 -25.41 13.32
N LYS A 237 -0.63 -26.05 13.29
CA LYS A 237 0.44 -25.77 14.25
C LYS A 237 1.30 -24.61 13.74
N LEU A 238 1.46 -23.61 14.61
CA LEU A 238 2.23 -22.41 14.37
C LEU A 238 3.70 -22.58 14.78
N TYR A 239 4.60 -22.19 13.89
CA TYR A 239 6.04 -22.08 14.12
C TYR A 239 6.50 -20.71 13.70
N ASN A 240 7.48 -20.13 14.40
CA ASN A 240 8.08 -18.86 14.01
C ASN A 240 9.55 -18.79 14.38
N GLN A 241 10.31 -17.99 13.61
CA GLN A 241 11.74 -17.78 13.87
C GLN A 241 12.19 -16.42 13.30
N GLN A 242 13.11 -15.77 14.02
CA GLN A 242 13.87 -14.64 13.47
C GLN A 242 14.88 -15.19 12.45
N CYS A 243 14.75 -14.72 11.18
CA CYS A 243 15.57 -15.20 10.06
C CYS A 243 16.59 -14.15 9.57
N ALA A 244 16.44 -12.87 9.94
CA ALA A 244 17.40 -11.83 9.61
C ALA A 244 18.50 -11.71 10.67
N GLU A 245 19.74 -11.41 10.23
CA GLU A 245 20.89 -11.26 11.14
C GLU A 245 20.84 -9.95 11.95
N ASN A 246 20.43 -8.84 11.33
CA ASN A 246 20.41 -7.52 11.95
C ASN A 246 19.06 -6.81 11.64
N PRO A 247 17.93 -7.30 12.17
CA PRO A 247 16.65 -6.68 11.91
C PRO A 247 16.53 -5.32 12.59
N THR A 248 15.90 -4.36 11.92
CA THR A 248 15.60 -3.04 12.48
C THR A 248 14.16 -2.67 12.18
N MET A 249 13.50 -2.01 13.11
CA MET A 249 12.10 -1.58 12.95
C MET A 249 12.05 -0.21 12.29
N ASN A 250 11.61 -0.18 11.02
CA ASN A 250 11.44 1.04 10.23
C ASN A 250 10.13 0.98 9.43
N PRO A 251 8.97 0.98 10.10
CA PRO A 251 7.69 0.94 9.40
C PRO A 251 7.52 2.17 8.51
N CYS A 252 6.85 2.00 7.38
CA CYS A 252 6.62 3.08 6.45
C CYS A 252 5.71 4.16 7.06
N ALA A 253 6.20 5.38 7.21
CA ALA A 253 5.43 6.50 7.74
C ALA A 253 4.21 6.84 6.88
N PHE A 254 4.27 6.62 5.56
CA PHE A 254 3.17 6.90 4.64
C PHE A 254 1.97 5.95 4.81
N GLU A 255 2.16 4.79 5.44
CA GLU A 255 1.04 3.94 5.87
C GLU A 255 0.13 4.68 6.85
N PHE A 256 0.70 5.35 7.84
CA PHE A 256 -0.04 6.13 8.83
C PHE A 256 -0.66 7.40 8.24
N VAL A 257 0.03 8.05 7.29
CA VAL A 257 -0.48 9.26 6.62
C VAL A 257 -1.73 8.95 5.80
N TYR A 258 -1.63 7.96 4.89
CA TYR A 258 -2.64 7.79 3.85
C TYR A 258 -3.08 6.34 3.61
N LEU A 259 -2.12 5.38 3.56
CA LEU A 259 -2.36 4.11 2.88
C LEU A 259 -3.22 3.16 3.69
N ALA A 260 -2.98 3.04 4.99
CA ALA A 260 -3.74 2.15 5.86
C ALA A 260 -5.13 2.72 6.20
N ARG A 261 -6.05 1.84 6.47
CA ARG A 261 -7.36 2.24 7.01
C ARG A 261 -7.19 2.83 8.42
N PRO A 262 -8.01 3.84 8.79
CA PRO A 262 -7.89 4.45 10.11
C PRO A 262 -8.19 3.47 11.26
N ASP A 263 -9.01 2.46 11.02
CA ASP A 263 -9.36 1.41 11.97
C ASP A 263 -8.31 0.29 12.09
N SER A 264 -7.18 0.38 11.38
CA SER A 264 -6.06 -0.57 11.47
C SER A 264 -5.08 -0.22 12.59
N ILE A 265 -4.44 -1.27 13.13
CA ILE A 265 -3.27 -1.19 13.99
C ILE A 265 -2.07 -1.71 13.18
N ILE A 266 -0.96 -0.97 13.17
CA ILE A 266 0.28 -1.34 12.49
C ILE A 266 1.42 -1.21 13.48
N ASP A 267 2.18 -2.29 13.68
CA ASP A 267 3.30 -2.36 14.62
C ASP A 267 2.93 -1.81 16.01
N GLY A 268 1.73 -2.17 16.48
CA GLY A 268 1.19 -1.75 17.76
C GLY A 268 0.74 -0.28 17.84
N ALA A 269 0.77 0.48 16.75
CA ALA A 269 0.26 1.86 16.70
C ALA A 269 -1.07 1.94 15.96
N SER A 270 -2.08 2.56 16.59
CA SER A 270 -3.36 2.87 15.97
C SER A 270 -3.19 3.94 14.90
N VAL A 271 -3.59 3.65 13.66
CA VAL A 271 -3.57 4.60 12.55
C VAL A 271 -4.47 5.81 12.84
N TYR A 272 -5.65 5.58 13.42
CA TYR A 272 -6.57 6.65 13.80
C TYR A 272 -5.96 7.60 14.84
N ALA A 273 -5.41 7.04 15.94
CA ALA A 273 -4.78 7.84 16.99
C ALA A 273 -3.57 8.63 16.45
N THR A 274 -2.79 8.03 15.54
CA THR A 274 -1.67 8.71 14.87
C THR A 274 -2.16 9.90 14.05
N ARG A 275 -3.25 9.75 13.29
CA ARG A 275 -3.82 10.85 12.50
C ARG A 275 -4.39 11.96 13.38
N LEU A 276 -4.94 11.66 14.56
CA LEU A 276 -5.30 12.69 15.54
C LEU A 276 -4.05 13.44 16.01
N LYS A 277 -2.96 12.73 16.35
CA LYS A 277 -1.69 13.36 16.73
C LYS A 277 -1.09 14.23 15.63
N MET A 278 -1.20 13.83 14.37
CA MET A 278 -0.80 14.67 13.24
C MET A 278 -1.59 15.99 13.22
N GLY A 279 -2.89 15.95 13.48
CA GLY A 279 -3.76 17.13 13.60
C GLY A 279 -3.35 18.03 14.78
N GLU A 280 -3.03 17.43 15.92
CA GLU A 280 -2.55 18.16 17.12
C GLU A 280 -1.25 18.93 16.84
N TYR A 281 -0.22 18.28 16.28
CA TYR A 281 1.05 18.93 15.94
C TYR A 281 0.90 19.99 14.83
N LEU A 282 0.05 19.73 13.84
CA LEU A 282 -0.24 20.70 12.79
C LEU A 282 -0.95 21.96 13.36
N ALA A 283 -1.84 21.79 14.33
CA ALA A 283 -2.49 22.90 15.02
C ALA A 283 -1.49 23.78 15.76
N ASP A 284 -0.49 23.19 16.43
CA ASP A 284 0.56 23.94 17.11
C ASP A 284 1.41 24.77 16.14
N LYS A 285 1.65 24.27 14.92
CA LYS A 285 2.33 25.03 13.87
C LYS A 285 1.46 26.19 13.37
N ILE A 286 0.18 25.92 13.07
CA ILE A 286 -0.76 26.95 12.60
C ILE A 286 -0.93 28.08 13.63
N LYS A 287 -0.98 27.77 14.94
CA LYS A 287 -1.03 28.81 16.00
C LYS A 287 0.16 29.76 15.99
N ARG A 288 1.34 29.31 15.52
CA ARG A 288 2.53 30.15 15.41
C ARG A 288 2.52 31.03 14.17
N GLU A 289 1.85 30.58 13.11
CA GLU A 289 1.89 31.25 11.80
C GLU A 289 0.68 32.17 11.56
N PHE A 290 -0.46 31.92 12.23
CA PHE A 290 -1.70 32.67 12.03
C PHE A 290 -2.20 33.27 13.34
N SER A 291 -2.68 34.51 13.24
CA SER A 291 -3.32 35.22 14.35
C SER A 291 -4.77 34.78 14.55
N HIS A 292 -5.31 35.00 15.75
CA HIS A 292 -6.72 34.75 16.02
C HIS A 292 -7.63 35.55 15.08
N GLY A 293 -8.62 34.91 14.48
CA GLY A 293 -9.58 35.52 13.54
C GLY A 293 -9.14 35.54 12.07
N GLU A 294 -7.96 35.00 11.73
CA GLU A 294 -7.57 34.82 10.31
C GLU A 294 -8.20 33.61 9.66
N ILE A 295 -8.70 32.65 10.44
CA ILE A 295 -9.36 31.42 10.00
C ILE A 295 -10.73 31.35 10.66
N ASP A 296 -11.77 31.16 9.87
CA ASP A 296 -13.14 31.06 10.35
C ASP A 296 -13.57 29.60 10.58
N VAL A 297 -13.06 28.66 9.75
CA VAL A 297 -13.54 27.28 9.74
C VAL A 297 -12.46 26.32 9.21
N VAL A 298 -12.43 25.12 9.76
CA VAL A 298 -11.58 24.00 9.31
C VAL A 298 -12.41 22.99 8.53
N MET A 299 -11.94 22.59 7.36
CA MET A 299 -12.60 21.65 6.48
C MET A 299 -11.66 20.54 6.01
N PRO A 300 -12.01 19.26 6.18
CA PRO A 300 -11.20 18.16 5.66
C PRO A 300 -11.39 17.98 4.16
N ILE A 301 -10.36 17.49 3.49
CA ILE A 301 -10.49 16.84 2.20
C ILE A 301 -10.86 15.37 2.45
N PRO A 302 -12.05 14.90 2.10
CA PRO A 302 -12.49 13.56 2.46
C PRO A 302 -11.76 12.47 1.65
N ASP A 303 -11.49 11.29 2.24
CA ASP A 303 -11.90 10.82 3.57
C ASP A 303 -10.74 10.77 4.58
N SER A 304 -9.48 10.65 4.13
CA SER A 304 -8.28 10.34 4.91
C SER A 304 -7.86 11.43 5.90
N SER A 305 -8.12 12.71 5.57
CA SER A 305 -7.73 13.84 6.41
C SER A 305 -8.72 14.16 7.55
N ARG A 306 -9.89 13.53 7.59
CA ARG A 306 -10.92 13.83 8.61
C ARG A 306 -10.43 13.76 10.05
N PRO A 307 -9.70 12.71 10.49
CA PRO A 307 -9.23 12.66 11.88
C PRO A 307 -8.28 13.82 12.22
N ALA A 308 -7.33 14.11 11.33
CA ALA A 308 -6.37 15.21 11.52
C ALA A 308 -7.07 16.58 11.53
N ALA A 309 -8.00 16.82 10.60
CA ALA A 309 -8.75 18.08 10.53
C ALA A 309 -9.65 18.28 11.75
N MET A 310 -10.29 17.22 12.23
CA MET A 310 -11.15 17.28 13.43
C MET A 310 -10.35 17.66 14.67
N GLU A 311 -9.23 16.98 14.92
CA GLU A 311 -8.37 17.27 16.06
C GLU A 311 -7.73 18.67 15.96
N LEU A 312 -7.30 19.05 14.75
CA LEU A 312 -6.79 20.37 14.47
C LEU A 312 -7.81 21.47 14.80
N ALA A 313 -9.06 21.31 14.36
CA ALA A 313 -10.14 22.26 14.65
C ALA A 313 -10.38 22.38 16.16
N LEU A 314 -10.43 21.26 16.87
CA LEU A 314 -10.57 21.21 18.33
C LEU A 314 -9.43 21.97 19.04
N LYS A 315 -8.18 21.72 18.66
CA LYS A 315 -7.00 22.38 19.25
C LYS A 315 -6.92 23.87 18.94
N LEU A 316 -7.40 24.31 17.79
CA LEU A 316 -7.48 25.72 17.41
C LEU A 316 -8.70 26.45 17.98
N ASN A 317 -9.64 25.71 18.59
CA ASN A 317 -10.96 26.22 19.01
C ASN A 317 -11.71 26.89 17.84
N LEU A 318 -11.70 26.23 16.68
CA LEU A 318 -12.40 26.64 15.46
C LEU A 318 -13.52 25.66 15.12
N GLU A 319 -14.50 26.13 14.34
CA GLU A 319 -15.53 25.26 13.81
C GLU A 319 -14.95 24.22 12.83
N TYR A 320 -15.36 22.96 12.99
CA TYR A 320 -15.15 21.90 12.00
C TYR A 320 -16.40 21.77 11.12
N ARG A 321 -16.26 21.81 9.81
CA ARG A 321 -17.35 21.66 8.85
C ARG A 321 -16.94 20.77 7.68
N GLU A 322 -17.87 19.93 7.22
CA GLU A 322 -17.73 19.16 5.99
C GLU A 322 -18.03 20.06 4.78
N GLY A 323 -17.01 20.71 4.24
CA GLY A 323 -17.17 21.58 3.05
C GLY A 323 -17.26 20.80 1.74
N PHE A 324 -16.73 19.57 1.72
CA PHE A 324 -16.71 18.71 0.54
C PHE A 324 -17.38 17.37 0.80
N ILE A 325 -18.15 16.89 -0.17
CA ILE A 325 -18.78 15.57 -0.16
C ILE A 325 -18.21 14.70 -1.28
N LYS A 326 -17.67 13.55 -0.90
CA LYS A 326 -17.17 12.56 -1.85
C LYS A 326 -18.30 11.71 -2.42
N ASN A 327 -18.37 11.60 -3.73
CA ASN A 327 -19.29 10.68 -4.38
C ASN A 327 -18.81 9.23 -4.19
N ARG A 328 -19.50 8.48 -3.34
CA ARG A 328 -19.15 7.08 -2.99
C ARG A 328 -19.43 6.08 -4.12
N TYR A 329 -20.21 6.46 -5.11
CA TYR A 329 -20.59 5.59 -6.24
C TYR A 329 -19.63 5.69 -7.43
N ILE A 330 -18.76 6.69 -7.44
CA ILE A 330 -17.70 6.83 -8.44
C ILE A 330 -16.42 6.25 -7.86
N GLY A 331 -16.01 5.08 -8.37
CA GLY A 331 -14.74 4.45 -8.01
C GLY A 331 -13.52 5.29 -8.45
N ARG A 332 -12.31 4.86 -8.09
CA ARG A 332 -11.09 5.42 -8.67
C ARG A 332 -11.17 5.20 -10.18
N THR A 333 -11.24 6.27 -10.95
CA THR A 333 -11.04 6.19 -12.39
C THR A 333 -9.59 5.77 -12.62
N PHE A 334 -9.40 4.60 -13.22
CA PHE A 334 -8.11 4.16 -13.71
C PHE A 334 -7.47 5.31 -14.52
N LEU A 335 -6.17 5.44 -14.41
CA LEU A 335 -5.33 6.48 -14.99
C LEU A 335 -5.78 6.84 -16.42
N MET A 336 -6.60 7.87 -16.53
CA MET A 336 -6.93 8.45 -17.84
C MET A 336 -5.82 9.41 -18.22
N PRO A 337 -5.21 9.29 -19.40
CA PRO A 337 -4.21 10.24 -19.88
C PRO A 337 -4.85 11.61 -20.12
N GLY A 338 -4.10 12.68 -19.79
CA GLY A 338 -4.48 14.06 -20.06
C GLY A 338 -4.94 14.88 -18.83
N GLN A 339 -4.40 16.10 -18.69
CA GLN A 339 -4.70 16.99 -17.56
C GLN A 339 -6.18 17.43 -17.52
N ALA A 340 -6.82 17.67 -18.67
CA ALA A 340 -8.22 18.08 -18.74
C ALA A 340 -9.18 17.00 -18.22
N ILE A 341 -8.87 15.73 -18.48
CA ILE A 341 -9.66 14.57 -18.01
C ILE A 341 -9.49 14.39 -16.50
N ARG A 342 -8.28 14.60 -15.97
CA ARG A 342 -8.01 14.55 -14.53
C ARG A 342 -8.79 15.63 -13.77
N ARG A 343 -8.88 16.87 -14.29
CA ARG A 343 -9.68 17.95 -13.70
C ARG A 343 -11.17 17.59 -13.63
N LYS A 344 -11.73 17.08 -14.72
CA LYS A 344 -13.12 16.61 -14.77
C LYS A 344 -13.36 15.48 -13.76
N SER A 345 -12.41 14.58 -13.58
CA SER A 345 -12.45 13.47 -12.64
C SER A 345 -12.50 13.92 -11.17
N VAL A 346 -11.79 14.98 -10.78
CA VAL A 346 -11.87 15.52 -9.40
C VAL A 346 -13.26 16.05 -9.11
N ARG A 347 -13.80 16.89 -10.00
CA ARG A 347 -15.14 17.49 -9.86
C ARG A 347 -16.28 16.46 -9.90
N GLN A 348 -16.11 15.32 -10.56
CA GLN A 348 -17.09 14.23 -10.52
C GLN A 348 -17.06 13.47 -9.18
N LYS A 349 -15.91 13.40 -8.54
CA LYS A 349 -15.70 12.65 -7.28
C LYS A 349 -15.98 13.48 -6.05
N LEU A 350 -15.83 14.80 -6.13
CA LEU A 350 -15.90 15.72 -5.01
C LEU A 350 -16.81 16.89 -5.33
N ASN A 351 -17.81 17.15 -4.48
CA ASN A 351 -18.71 18.30 -4.59
C ASN A 351 -18.57 19.22 -3.38
N ALA A 352 -18.56 20.54 -3.62
CA ALA A 352 -18.52 21.54 -2.56
C ALA A 352 -19.94 21.90 -2.08
N ILE A 353 -20.09 22.10 -0.77
CA ILE A 353 -21.30 22.63 -0.14
C ILE A 353 -21.16 24.15 -0.06
N GLY A 354 -21.69 24.88 -1.05
CA GLY A 354 -21.44 26.32 -1.22
C GLY A 354 -21.75 27.18 0.01
N SER A 355 -22.78 26.83 0.81
CA SER A 355 -23.12 27.55 2.04
C SER A 355 -22.00 27.57 3.07
N GLU A 356 -21.16 26.53 3.08
CA GLU A 356 -20.08 26.39 4.05
C GLU A 356 -18.88 27.29 3.72
N PHE A 357 -18.69 27.66 2.45
CA PHE A 357 -17.56 28.45 1.95
C PHE A 357 -17.83 29.96 1.91
N LYS A 358 -19.08 30.35 1.63
CA LYS A 358 -19.44 31.73 1.27
C LYS A 358 -19.00 32.75 2.31
N GLY A 359 -18.10 33.64 1.92
CA GLY A 359 -17.60 34.76 2.72
C GLY A 359 -16.65 34.40 3.85
N LYS A 360 -16.21 33.13 3.96
CA LYS A 360 -15.36 32.63 5.03
C LYS A 360 -13.88 32.54 4.61
N ASN A 361 -12.98 32.68 5.58
CA ASN A 361 -11.59 32.29 5.51
C ASN A 361 -11.49 30.80 5.89
N VAL A 362 -11.25 29.93 4.92
CA VAL A 362 -11.32 28.50 5.13
C VAL A 362 -9.92 27.90 5.27
N LEU A 363 -9.72 27.00 6.22
CA LEU A 363 -8.56 26.15 6.36
C LEU A 363 -8.91 24.76 5.82
N LEU A 364 -8.42 24.43 4.63
CA LEU A 364 -8.55 23.11 4.02
C LEU A 364 -7.44 22.21 4.54
N VAL A 365 -7.78 21.04 5.04
CA VAL A 365 -6.80 20.06 5.55
C VAL A 365 -6.83 18.82 4.69
N ASP A 366 -5.68 18.50 4.08
CA ASP A 366 -5.47 17.25 3.33
C ASP A 366 -4.46 16.35 4.05
N ASP A 367 -4.43 15.07 3.70
CA ASP A 367 -3.43 14.15 4.23
C ASP A 367 -2.03 14.45 3.70
N SER A 368 -1.91 14.74 2.40
CA SER A 368 -0.64 14.99 1.72
C SER A 368 -0.85 15.68 0.36
N ILE A 369 0.18 16.40 -0.11
CA ILE A 369 0.23 17.00 -1.44
C ILE A 369 1.33 16.30 -2.23
N VAL A 370 0.97 15.59 -3.31
CA VAL A 370 1.92 14.85 -4.15
C VAL A 370 2.20 15.58 -5.47
N ARG A 371 1.22 15.62 -6.39
CA ARG A 371 1.36 16.30 -7.70
C ARG A 371 0.78 17.72 -7.72
N GLY A 372 0.03 18.11 -6.72
CA GLY A 372 -0.64 19.40 -6.60
C GLY A 372 -1.84 19.62 -7.51
N THR A 373 -2.08 18.78 -8.52
CA THR A 373 -3.21 18.94 -9.46
C THR A 373 -4.55 18.87 -8.73
N THR A 374 -4.72 17.90 -7.83
CA THR A 374 -5.92 17.73 -7.01
C THR A 374 -6.10 18.90 -6.07
N SER A 375 -5.03 19.32 -5.38
CA SER A 375 -5.06 20.44 -4.43
C SER A 375 -5.44 21.75 -5.12
N ARG A 376 -4.92 22.02 -6.33
CA ARG A 376 -5.30 23.19 -7.15
C ARG A 376 -6.80 23.17 -7.49
N GLU A 377 -7.34 22.04 -7.92
CA GLU A 377 -8.78 21.93 -8.26
C GLU A 377 -9.65 22.10 -7.00
N ILE A 378 -9.23 21.59 -5.86
CA ILE A 378 -9.93 21.74 -4.58
C ILE A 378 -9.94 23.21 -4.14
N VAL A 379 -8.80 23.90 -4.21
CA VAL A 379 -8.70 25.33 -3.92
C VAL A 379 -9.63 26.13 -4.85
N GLN A 380 -9.62 25.81 -6.16
CA GLN A 380 -10.51 26.49 -7.11
C GLN A 380 -11.99 26.24 -6.80
N MET A 381 -12.37 25.00 -6.43
CA MET A 381 -13.74 24.68 -6.04
C MET A 381 -14.18 25.45 -4.78
N ALA A 382 -13.30 25.63 -3.79
CA ALA A 382 -13.57 26.45 -2.62
C ALA A 382 -13.80 27.92 -3.00
N ARG A 383 -12.98 28.49 -3.91
CA ARG A 383 -13.15 29.86 -4.43
C ARG A 383 -14.44 30.02 -5.24
N ASP A 384 -14.73 29.08 -6.14
CA ASP A 384 -15.97 29.07 -6.94
C ASP A 384 -17.21 28.99 -6.02
N SER A 385 -17.06 28.41 -4.82
CA SER A 385 -18.09 28.31 -3.79
C SER A 385 -18.18 29.55 -2.88
N GLY A 386 -17.37 30.58 -3.14
CA GLY A 386 -17.42 31.87 -2.47
C GLY A 386 -16.55 32.03 -1.23
N ALA A 387 -15.53 31.19 -1.04
CA ALA A 387 -14.54 31.37 0.02
C ALA A 387 -13.82 32.72 -0.17
N LYS A 388 -13.65 33.48 0.91
CA LYS A 388 -12.96 34.75 0.93
C LYS A 388 -11.45 34.57 0.86
N ARG A 389 -10.94 33.60 1.64
CA ARG A 389 -9.54 33.20 1.70
C ARG A 389 -9.44 31.69 1.82
N VAL A 390 -8.49 31.06 1.12
CA VAL A 390 -8.27 29.63 1.15
C VAL A 390 -6.87 29.34 1.64
N ILE A 391 -6.75 28.87 2.86
CA ILE A 391 -5.51 28.38 3.46
C ILE A 391 -5.49 26.87 3.29
N PHE A 392 -4.40 26.31 2.83
CA PHE A 392 -4.25 24.87 2.64
C PHE A 392 -3.24 24.30 3.64
N ALA A 393 -3.61 23.25 4.35
CA ALA A 393 -2.72 22.57 5.27
C ALA A 393 -2.58 21.08 4.90
N SER A 394 -1.36 20.60 4.90
CA SER A 394 -1.02 19.19 4.71
C SER A 394 -0.67 18.55 6.05
N ALA A 395 -1.38 17.47 6.42
CA ALA A 395 -1.08 16.72 7.64
C ALA A 395 0.25 15.94 7.53
N ALA A 396 0.79 15.79 6.32
CA ALA A 396 2.13 15.25 6.07
C ALA A 396 3.13 16.34 5.65
N PRO A 397 4.44 16.08 5.80
CA PRO A 397 5.51 16.91 5.23
C PRO A 397 5.44 16.96 3.70
N PRO A 398 6.14 17.90 3.04
CA PRO A 398 6.20 17.94 1.59
C PRO A 398 6.83 16.66 1.02
N VAL A 399 6.14 16.03 0.06
CA VAL A 399 6.62 14.84 -0.66
C VAL A 399 7.61 15.31 -1.73
N LYS A 400 8.90 15.06 -1.49
CA LYS A 400 10.01 15.57 -2.32
C LYS A 400 10.74 14.51 -3.10
N PHE A 401 10.66 13.23 -2.68
CA PHE A 401 11.46 12.15 -3.25
C PHE A 401 10.59 10.97 -3.65
N PRO A 402 10.97 10.19 -4.68
CA PRO A 402 10.25 8.98 -5.04
C PRO A 402 10.38 7.91 -3.94
N ASN A 403 9.34 7.11 -3.76
CA ASN A 403 9.41 5.91 -2.95
C ASN A 403 9.86 4.73 -3.82
N VAL A 404 10.75 3.88 -3.29
CA VAL A 404 11.25 2.68 -3.97
C VAL A 404 10.82 1.39 -3.27
N TYR A 405 9.97 1.48 -2.26
CA TYR A 405 9.56 0.37 -1.40
C TYR A 405 8.09 -0.03 -1.57
N GLY A 406 7.55 0.11 -2.78
CA GLY A 406 6.22 -0.38 -3.13
C GLY A 406 5.09 0.64 -3.01
N ILE A 407 5.39 1.94 -2.90
CA ILE A 407 4.42 3.00 -3.12
C ILE A 407 4.63 3.54 -4.53
N ASP A 408 3.56 3.58 -5.33
CA ASP A 408 3.64 4.24 -6.64
C ASP A 408 3.68 5.76 -6.45
N MET A 409 4.89 6.28 -6.29
CA MET A 409 5.18 7.70 -6.30
C MET A 409 5.54 8.14 -7.71
N PRO A 410 5.11 9.33 -8.14
CA PRO A 410 5.51 9.89 -9.42
C PRO A 410 7.04 10.13 -9.49
N THR A 411 7.55 10.40 -10.71
CA THR A 411 8.94 10.82 -10.89
C THR A 411 9.20 12.14 -10.17
N ARG A 412 10.47 12.42 -9.82
CA ARG A 412 10.84 13.66 -9.09
C ARG A 412 10.22 14.91 -9.71
N ASN A 413 10.26 15.02 -11.05
CA ASN A 413 9.72 16.18 -11.78
C ASN A 413 8.20 16.33 -11.69
N GLU A 414 7.47 15.26 -11.38
CA GLU A 414 6.03 15.29 -11.19
C GLU A 414 5.62 15.57 -9.73
N LEU A 415 6.58 15.51 -8.77
CA LEU A 415 6.36 15.88 -7.38
C LEU A 415 6.37 17.39 -7.26
N ILE A 416 5.25 17.98 -6.81
CA ILE A 416 5.10 19.43 -6.76
C ILE A 416 6.14 20.11 -5.85
N ALA A 417 6.55 19.44 -4.77
CA ALA A 417 7.50 19.99 -3.79
C ALA A 417 8.97 19.71 -4.13
N TYR A 418 9.26 18.97 -5.23
CA TYR A 418 10.65 18.72 -5.62
C TYR A 418 11.32 19.99 -6.15
N GLY A 419 12.39 20.42 -5.50
CA GLY A 419 13.15 21.61 -5.88
C GLY A 419 12.40 22.94 -5.71
N ARG A 420 11.29 22.97 -4.99
CA ARG A 420 10.47 24.17 -4.75
C ARG A 420 10.35 24.48 -3.26
N SER A 421 10.24 25.77 -2.95
CA SER A 421 9.88 26.24 -1.62
C SER A 421 8.38 26.09 -1.36
N ASP A 422 7.97 26.16 -0.09
CA ASP A 422 6.56 26.07 0.30
C ASP A 422 5.75 27.22 -0.31
N GLU A 423 6.34 28.42 -0.46
CA GLU A 423 5.70 29.57 -1.13
C GLU A 423 5.51 29.32 -2.63
N GLU A 424 6.45 28.65 -3.29
CA GLU A 424 6.31 28.28 -4.71
C GLU A 424 5.22 27.24 -4.89
N VAL A 425 5.15 26.23 -4.01
CA VAL A 425 4.06 25.24 -4.01
C VAL A 425 2.71 25.92 -3.75
N CYS A 426 2.64 26.84 -2.78
CA CYS A 426 1.45 27.63 -2.47
C CYS A 426 0.91 28.35 -3.71
N ARG A 427 1.78 29.02 -4.45
CA ARG A 427 1.42 29.69 -5.73
C ARG A 427 0.95 28.71 -6.77
N GLU A 428 1.61 27.55 -6.89
CA GLU A 428 1.23 26.51 -7.85
C GLU A 428 -0.15 25.92 -7.60
N ILE A 429 -0.52 25.70 -6.33
CA ILE A 429 -1.87 25.22 -5.97
C ILE A 429 -2.90 26.36 -5.88
N THR A 430 -2.49 27.61 -6.06
CA THR A 430 -3.32 28.82 -6.02
C THR A 430 -3.97 29.10 -4.67
N ALA A 431 -3.40 28.62 -3.58
CA ALA A 431 -3.85 28.92 -2.22
C ALA A 431 -3.34 30.30 -1.75
N ASP A 432 -3.99 30.89 -0.75
CA ASP A 432 -3.57 32.17 -0.15
C ASP A 432 -2.48 31.97 0.90
N ALA A 433 -2.40 30.76 1.47
CA ALA A 433 -1.31 30.31 2.33
C ALA A 433 -1.24 28.77 2.31
N LEU A 434 -0.07 28.23 2.59
CA LEU A 434 0.19 26.80 2.66
C LEU A 434 0.98 26.47 3.93
N VAL A 435 0.53 25.46 4.67
CA VAL A 435 1.22 24.95 5.85
C VAL A 435 1.44 23.45 5.68
N TYR A 436 2.70 23.03 5.67
CA TYR A 436 3.07 21.62 5.72
C TYR A 436 3.36 21.18 7.16
N GLN A 437 3.08 19.93 7.47
CA GLN A 437 3.58 19.30 8.69
C GLN A 437 5.11 19.21 8.66
N ASP A 438 5.74 19.28 9.84
CA ASP A 438 7.17 19.02 9.98
C ASP A 438 7.44 17.50 10.04
N ILE A 439 8.56 17.05 9.47
CA ILE A 439 8.90 15.61 9.45
C ILE A 439 9.09 15.03 10.85
N GLU A 440 9.70 15.78 11.75
CA GLU A 440 9.86 15.35 13.13
C GLU A 440 8.53 15.28 13.90
N ALA A 441 7.58 16.15 13.56
CA ALA A 441 6.23 16.11 14.09
C ALA A 441 5.46 14.88 13.56
N LEU A 442 5.62 14.53 12.27
CA LEU A 442 5.07 13.31 11.74
C LEU A 442 5.62 12.07 12.46
N LYS A 443 6.95 11.96 12.60
CA LYS A 443 7.59 10.84 13.32
C LYS A 443 7.12 10.76 14.77
N ARG A 444 7.04 11.90 15.47
CA ARG A 444 6.51 11.98 16.84
C ARG A 444 5.04 11.58 16.92
N SER A 445 4.22 11.94 15.93
CA SER A 445 2.80 11.53 15.90
C SER A 445 2.60 10.02 15.99
N ILE A 446 3.54 9.24 15.42
CA ILE A 446 3.53 7.79 15.49
C ILE A 446 4.13 7.30 16.83
N SER A 447 5.29 7.85 17.21
CA SER A 447 5.99 7.47 18.44
C SER A 447 5.20 7.78 19.72
N ASP A 448 4.39 8.84 19.74
CA ASP A 448 3.51 9.16 20.87
C ASP A 448 2.39 8.13 21.07
N VAL A 449 1.97 7.47 19.99
CA VAL A 449 0.98 6.39 20.06
C VAL A 449 1.64 5.07 20.46
N ASN A 450 2.84 4.79 19.91
CA ASN A 450 3.64 3.64 20.34
C ASN A 450 5.11 4.04 20.51
N PRO A 451 5.59 4.26 21.76
CA PRO A 451 6.95 4.69 22.04
C PRO A 451 8.06 3.68 21.66
N MET A 452 7.70 2.45 21.31
CA MET A 452 8.64 1.47 20.80
C MET A 452 9.09 1.76 19.35
N LEU A 453 8.27 2.50 18.60
CA LEU A 453 8.56 2.92 17.22
C LEU A 453 9.39 4.21 17.26
N LYS A 454 10.69 4.08 16.97
CA LYS A 454 11.66 5.21 17.01
C LYS A 454 12.17 5.61 15.64
N ASN A 455 12.23 4.66 14.71
CA ASN A 455 12.73 4.87 13.36
C ASN A 455 11.64 4.54 12.34
N PHE A 456 11.67 5.21 11.20
CA PHE A 456 10.64 5.09 10.17
C PHE A 456 11.26 5.11 8.78
N GLU A 457 10.69 4.35 7.86
CA GLU A 457 10.88 4.59 6.44
C GLU A 457 10.05 5.84 6.06
N ALA A 458 10.75 6.92 5.76
CA ALA A 458 10.17 8.23 5.45
C ALA A 458 10.81 8.86 4.20
N SER A 459 11.44 8.03 3.36
CA SER A 459 12.27 8.45 2.21
C SER A 459 11.55 9.38 1.24
N CYS A 460 10.24 9.27 1.08
CA CYS A 460 9.48 10.17 0.24
C CYS A 460 9.46 11.64 0.74
N PHE A 461 9.77 11.86 2.01
CA PHE A 461 9.87 13.19 2.64
C PHE A 461 11.31 13.66 2.79
N ASP A 462 12.21 12.81 3.32
CA ASP A 462 13.59 13.18 3.69
C ASP A 462 14.67 12.70 2.72
N GLY A 463 14.34 11.81 1.78
CA GLY A 463 15.31 11.23 0.84
C GLY A 463 16.26 10.22 1.46
N VAL A 464 16.01 9.77 2.71
CA VAL A 464 16.84 8.77 3.39
C VAL A 464 16.22 7.39 3.19
N TYR A 465 16.91 6.55 2.43
CA TYR A 465 16.46 5.20 2.11
C TYR A 465 17.07 4.19 3.09
N VAL A 466 16.22 3.53 3.88
CA VAL A 466 16.63 2.71 5.04
C VAL A 466 17.43 1.45 4.68
N THR A 467 17.31 0.94 3.46
CA THR A 467 18.10 -0.22 2.98
C THR A 467 19.56 0.10 2.68
N GLY A 468 19.90 1.40 2.52
CA GLY A 468 21.28 1.88 2.31
C GLY A 468 21.88 1.61 0.92
N ASP A 469 21.15 0.95 0.02
CA ASP A 469 21.60 0.57 -1.33
C ASP A 469 21.08 1.50 -2.44
N ILE A 470 20.29 2.51 -2.11
CA ILE A 470 19.69 3.42 -3.08
C ILE A 470 20.62 4.59 -3.37
N SER A 471 21.28 4.53 -4.51
CA SER A 471 22.14 5.61 -5.00
C SER A 471 21.37 6.60 -5.88
N ARG A 472 21.97 7.75 -6.16
CA ARG A 472 21.45 8.71 -7.13
C ARG A 472 21.29 8.10 -8.52
N ASP A 473 22.28 7.30 -8.95
CA ASP A 473 22.26 6.60 -10.23
C ASP A 473 21.12 5.57 -10.33
N TYR A 474 20.74 4.95 -9.20
CA TYR A 474 19.57 4.08 -9.14
C TYR A 474 18.28 4.87 -9.40
N LEU A 475 18.12 6.03 -8.74
CA LEU A 475 16.94 6.86 -8.92
C LEU A 475 16.86 7.44 -10.34
N ASP A 476 17.98 7.84 -10.93
CA ASP A 476 18.04 8.38 -12.30
C ASP A 476 17.67 7.29 -13.33
N ARG A 477 18.14 6.05 -13.14
CA ARG A 477 17.73 4.90 -13.98
C ARG A 477 16.23 4.58 -13.83
N LEU A 478 15.70 4.58 -12.61
CA LEU A 478 14.29 4.35 -12.37
C LEU A 478 13.41 5.38 -13.09
N GLU A 479 13.85 6.63 -13.15
CA GLU A 479 13.14 7.70 -13.86
C GLU A 479 13.22 7.55 -15.38
N SER A 480 14.37 7.14 -15.94
CA SER A 480 14.49 6.90 -17.38
C SER A 480 13.54 5.79 -17.84
N VAL A 481 13.52 4.66 -17.16
CA VAL A 481 12.61 3.54 -17.47
C VAL A 481 11.13 3.97 -17.41
N ARG A 482 10.76 4.78 -16.41
CA ARG A 482 9.37 5.29 -16.30
C ARG A 482 9.00 6.30 -17.38
N ASN A 483 9.96 7.10 -17.87
CA ASN A 483 9.74 8.04 -18.95
C ASN A 483 9.63 7.32 -20.30
N ASP A 484 10.42 6.29 -20.54
CA ASP A 484 10.40 5.47 -21.75
C ASP A 484 9.12 4.62 -21.87
N ALA A 485 8.54 4.23 -20.74
CA ALA A 485 7.27 3.51 -20.68
C ALA A 485 6.02 4.39 -20.89
N LYS A 486 6.16 5.71 -21.00
CA LYS A 486 5.04 6.60 -21.39
C LYS A 486 4.81 6.44 -22.89
N PRO A 487 3.60 6.01 -23.36
CA PRO A 487 3.34 5.90 -24.79
C PRO A 487 3.47 7.26 -25.44
N GLU A 488 4.33 7.36 -26.48
CA GLU A 488 4.51 8.55 -27.32
C GLU A 488 3.26 8.91 -28.18
N ASN A 489 2.18 8.12 -28.11
CA ASN A 489 1.03 8.31 -28.97
C ASN A 489 -0.32 8.28 -28.23
N ASP A 490 -0.81 9.46 -27.89
CA ASP A 490 -2.23 9.70 -27.54
C ASP A 490 -3.19 9.38 -28.73
N ASP A 491 -2.69 9.26 -29.95
CA ASP A 491 -3.50 9.05 -31.17
C ASP A 491 -3.82 7.56 -31.44
N ALA A 492 -2.97 6.63 -31.04
CA ALA A 492 -3.22 5.19 -31.21
C ALA A 492 -4.34 4.68 -30.28
N VAL A 493 -4.45 5.23 -29.06
CA VAL A 493 -5.53 4.88 -28.12
C VAL A 493 -6.86 5.50 -28.57
N ARG A 494 -6.84 6.68 -29.21
CA ARG A 494 -8.05 7.29 -29.80
C ARG A 494 -8.60 6.50 -30.97
N SER A 495 -7.76 5.89 -31.80
CA SER A 495 -8.20 5.06 -32.94
C SER A 495 -8.83 3.73 -32.49
N GLN A 496 -8.36 3.09 -31.41
CA GLN A 496 -8.96 1.89 -30.86
C GLN A 496 -10.30 2.16 -30.14
N LEU A 497 -10.46 3.29 -29.48
CA LEU A 497 -11.73 3.70 -28.86
C LEU A 497 -12.81 4.03 -29.89
N ASN A 498 -12.43 4.59 -31.06
CA ASN A 498 -13.36 4.86 -32.15
C ASN A 498 -13.80 3.60 -32.91
N LEU A 499 -12.97 2.57 -32.95
CA LEU A 499 -13.33 1.28 -33.57
C LEU A 499 -14.32 0.46 -32.71
N ASN A 500 -14.29 0.62 -31.40
CA ASN A 500 -15.22 -0.11 -30.50
C ASN A 500 -16.60 0.57 -30.34
N LEU A 501 -16.74 1.83 -30.79
CA LEU A 501 -18.04 2.54 -30.80
C LEU A 501 -18.82 2.36 -32.11
N ALA A 502 -18.21 1.79 -33.16
CA ALA A 502 -18.80 1.60 -34.46
C ALA A 502 -19.53 0.23 -34.65
N HIS A 503 -19.61 -0.58 -33.62
CA HIS A 503 -20.25 -1.91 -33.64
C HIS A 503 -21.34 -2.09 -32.54
N VAL A 504 -22.07 -1.04 -32.24
CA VAL A 504 -23.32 -1.15 -31.44
C VAL A 504 -24.40 -0.41 -32.24
N ASP A 505 -25.00 -1.11 -33.16
CA ASP A 505 -26.35 -0.90 -33.67
C ASP A 505 -27.20 -2.13 -33.32
#